data_26277e18732f9162770b0dcf9b6e9cd0
#
_entry.id   26277e18732f9162770b0dcf9b6e9cd0
#
_cell.length_a   1.000
_cell.length_b   1.000
_cell.length_c   1.000
_cell.angle_alpha   90.00
_cell.angle_beta   90.00
_cell.angle_gamma   90.00
#
_symmetry.space_group_name_H-M   'P 1'
#
loop_
_entity.id
_entity.type
_entity.pdbx_description
1 polymer ?
#
loop_
_entity_poly.entity_id
_entity_poly.type
_entity_poly.pdbx_seq_one_letter_code
_entity_poly.pdbx_strand_id
1 'polypeptide(L)'
;DIPELIEDGFLAPEQTYSSSSIVERAKLKMKAGEFDASQMGAMYKEPKYIDTTLKAYQKHSLGRKTIIFNCNVEHSQAVNAAFIEAGFNSRHLDATSENRAETLQWFANTPDAILNNIGIATTGFDQPDIETVIVNKATASMPLWLQMCGRGARPHPIKLAFTIIDLGGNCLTHGSWAASRNWEDIFHNPKKPGAGVAPVKECPTCEALLHTSKMTCYCGHI
;
A
#
# COMPACT_ATOMS: atom_id res chain seq x y z
N ASP A 1 19.30 -0.65 7.96
CA ASP A 1 18.24 -1.38 7.28
C ASP A 1 16.88 -1.03 7.90
N ILE A 2 15.74 -1.34 7.19
CA ILE A 2 14.39 -1.03 7.71
C ILE A 2 14.13 -1.72 9.05
N PRO A 3 14.45 -3.01 9.26
CA PRO A 3 14.30 -3.67 10.56
C PRO A 3 15.01 -2.94 11.70
N GLU A 4 16.23 -2.50 11.48
CA GLU A 4 17.03 -1.75 12.47
C GLU A 4 16.34 -0.43 12.85
N LEU A 5 15.84 0.32 11.85
CA LEU A 5 15.13 1.57 12.09
C LEU A 5 13.82 1.38 12.84
N ILE A 6 13.16 0.22 12.68
CA ILE A 6 11.97 -0.15 13.46
C ILE A 6 12.39 -0.49 14.91
N GLU A 7 13.46 -1.26 15.10
CA GLU A 7 13.98 -1.64 16.41
C GLU A 7 14.43 -0.43 17.21
N ASP A 8 15.08 0.53 16.55
CA ASP A 8 15.51 1.81 17.13
C ASP A 8 14.37 2.83 17.33
N GLY A 9 13.14 2.52 16.89
CA GLY A 9 11.97 3.38 17.04
C GLY A 9 11.89 4.56 16.04
N PHE A 10 12.73 4.61 15.02
CA PHE A 10 12.68 5.62 13.96
C PHE A 10 11.58 5.34 12.92
N LEU A 11 11.11 4.11 12.84
CA LEU A 11 9.98 3.70 11.99
C LEU A 11 8.99 2.86 12.80
N ALA A 12 7.70 3.01 12.50
CA ALA A 12 6.67 2.16 13.04
C ALA A 12 6.68 0.78 12.34
N PRO A 13 6.46 -0.33 13.05
CA PRO A 13 6.32 -1.65 12.44
C PRO A 13 5.04 -1.74 11.61
N GLU A 14 5.05 -2.57 10.57
CA GLU A 14 3.89 -2.81 9.72
C GLU A 14 3.15 -4.10 10.07
N GLN A 15 1.86 -4.11 9.72
CA GLN A 15 1.03 -5.29 9.58
C GLN A 15 0.52 -5.34 8.15
N THR A 16 0.98 -6.32 7.36
CA THR A 16 0.65 -6.41 5.94
C THR A 16 -0.45 -7.44 5.71
N TYR A 17 -1.46 -7.05 4.96
CA TYR A 17 -2.57 -7.88 4.50
C TYR A 17 -2.62 -7.90 2.98
N SER A 18 -3.11 -9.01 2.41
CA SER A 18 -3.39 -9.14 0.99
C SER A 18 -4.84 -9.58 0.79
N SER A 19 -5.29 -9.63 -0.44
CA SER A 19 -6.59 -10.20 -0.78
C SER A 19 -6.43 -11.33 -1.78
N SER A 20 -7.22 -12.38 -1.62
CA SER A 20 -7.30 -13.48 -2.59
C SER A 20 -7.81 -13.06 -3.98
N SER A 21 -8.40 -11.86 -4.08
CA SER A 21 -8.90 -11.27 -5.34
C SER A 21 -7.90 -10.33 -6.01
N ILE A 22 -6.60 -10.58 -5.86
CA ILE A 22 -5.55 -9.81 -6.53
C ILE A 22 -5.65 -9.99 -8.05
N VAL A 23 -5.46 -8.88 -8.79
CA VAL A 23 -5.32 -8.93 -10.25
C VAL A 23 -4.14 -9.82 -10.62
N GLU A 24 -4.37 -10.76 -11.53
CA GLU A 24 -3.32 -11.65 -12.00
C GLU A 24 -2.22 -10.84 -12.72
N ARG A 25 -1.08 -10.66 -12.06
CA ARG A 25 0.06 -9.89 -12.60
C ARG A 25 0.52 -10.39 -13.96
N ALA A 26 0.37 -11.72 -14.24
CA ALA A 26 0.71 -12.32 -15.53
C ALA A 26 -0.11 -11.75 -16.70
N LYS A 27 -1.26 -11.15 -16.44
CA LYS A 27 -2.11 -10.51 -17.46
C LYS A 27 -1.73 -9.05 -17.71
N LEU A 28 -0.88 -8.46 -16.88
CA LEU A 28 -0.48 -7.06 -17.00
C LEU A 28 0.63 -6.91 -18.04
N LYS A 29 0.46 -5.95 -18.94
CA LYS A 29 1.48 -5.59 -19.94
C LYS A 29 2.55 -4.69 -19.33
N MET A 30 3.79 -4.90 -19.77
CA MET A 30 4.91 -4.03 -19.38
C MET A 30 5.09 -2.93 -20.43
N LYS A 31 5.40 -1.71 -19.94
CA LYS A 31 5.73 -0.55 -20.74
C LYS A 31 6.86 0.23 -20.07
N ALA A 32 7.99 0.40 -20.75
CA ALA A 32 9.15 1.13 -20.24
C ALA A 32 9.64 0.68 -18.84
N GLY A 33 9.59 -0.62 -18.54
CA GLY A 33 10.07 -1.18 -17.28
C GLY A 33 9.07 -1.15 -16.12
N GLU A 34 7.86 -0.66 -16.35
CA GLU A 34 6.75 -0.65 -15.37
C GLU A 34 5.49 -1.25 -16.02
N PHE A 35 4.48 -1.59 -15.23
CA PHE A 35 3.19 -2.02 -15.77
C PHE A 35 2.46 -0.87 -16.47
N ASP A 36 1.79 -1.18 -17.60
CA ASP A 36 0.99 -0.19 -18.32
C ASP A 36 -0.16 0.33 -17.45
N ALA A 37 -0.06 1.58 -17.02
CA ALA A 37 -1.02 2.19 -16.09
C ALA A 37 -2.43 2.29 -16.66
N SER A 38 -2.59 2.42 -17.99
CA SER A 38 -3.90 2.48 -18.63
C SER A 38 -4.58 1.12 -18.61
N GLN A 39 -3.87 0.06 -19.03
CA GLN A 39 -4.39 -1.30 -18.99
C GLN A 39 -4.70 -1.73 -17.55
N MET A 40 -3.74 -1.50 -16.64
CA MET A 40 -3.89 -1.85 -15.24
C MET A 40 -5.09 -1.11 -14.62
N GLY A 41 -5.22 0.20 -14.87
CA GLY A 41 -6.35 1.00 -14.38
C GLY A 41 -7.70 0.51 -14.91
N ALA A 42 -7.78 0.10 -16.18
CA ALA A 42 -8.99 -0.48 -16.74
C ALA A 42 -9.39 -1.79 -16.04
N MET A 43 -8.41 -2.65 -15.72
CA MET A 43 -8.67 -3.89 -14.99
C MET A 43 -9.09 -3.63 -13.53
N TYR A 44 -8.36 -2.79 -12.80
CA TYR A 44 -8.65 -2.50 -11.39
C TYR A 44 -9.93 -1.68 -11.19
N LYS A 45 -10.42 -1.00 -12.24
CA LYS A 45 -11.71 -0.29 -12.24
C LYS A 45 -12.92 -1.23 -12.36
N GLU A 46 -12.73 -2.52 -12.65
CA GLU A 46 -13.85 -3.47 -12.64
C GLU A 46 -14.49 -3.52 -11.24
N PRO A 47 -15.85 -3.60 -11.16
CA PRO A 47 -16.58 -3.51 -9.89
C PRO A 47 -16.08 -4.46 -8.81
N LYS A 48 -15.68 -5.68 -9.19
CA LYS A 48 -15.17 -6.69 -8.24
C LYS A 48 -13.88 -6.25 -7.51
N TYR A 49 -12.98 -5.48 -8.17
CA TYR A 49 -11.74 -5.02 -7.57
C TYR A 49 -11.97 -3.77 -6.71
N ILE A 50 -12.88 -2.89 -7.13
CA ILE A 50 -13.31 -1.75 -6.30
C ILE A 50 -13.97 -2.28 -5.01
N ASP A 51 -14.88 -3.24 -5.11
CA ASP A 51 -15.52 -3.90 -3.96
C ASP A 51 -14.49 -4.60 -3.05
N THR A 52 -13.48 -5.26 -3.65
CA THR A 52 -12.37 -5.84 -2.89
C THR A 52 -11.60 -4.78 -2.10
N THR A 53 -11.32 -3.61 -2.71
CA THR A 53 -10.62 -2.51 -2.04
C THR A 53 -11.43 -1.99 -0.84
N LEU A 54 -12.73 -1.79 -1.03
CA LEU A 54 -13.65 -1.34 0.02
C LEU A 54 -13.76 -2.35 1.17
N LYS A 55 -13.95 -3.63 0.85
CA LYS A 55 -14.03 -4.72 1.84
C LYS A 55 -12.72 -4.88 2.62
N ALA A 56 -11.58 -4.78 1.96
CA ALA A 56 -10.28 -4.86 2.62
C ALA A 56 -10.07 -3.69 3.61
N TYR A 57 -10.47 -2.47 3.23
CA TYR A 57 -10.49 -1.33 4.15
C TYR A 57 -11.41 -1.57 5.34
N GLN A 58 -12.65 -1.98 5.11
CA GLN A 58 -13.64 -2.25 6.17
C GLN A 58 -13.16 -3.32 7.15
N LYS A 59 -12.47 -4.36 6.64
CA LYS A 59 -11.98 -5.47 7.45
C LYS A 59 -10.75 -5.12 8.28
N HIS A 60 -9.80 -4.36 7.73
CA HIS A 60 -8.48 -4.20 8.32
C HIS A 60 -8.16 -2.76 8.79
N SER A 61 -8.99 -1.77 8.39
CA SER A 61 -8.63 -0.36 8.55
C SER A 61 -9.80 0.57 8.83
N LEU A 62 -10.94 0.02 9.21
CA LEU A 62 -12.16 0.80 9.44
C LEU A 62 -11.91 1.95 10.43
N GLY A 63 -12.24 3.19 10.02
CA GLY A 63 -12.09 4.40 10.83
C GLY A 63 -10.66 4.92 10.97
N ARG A 64 -9.67 4.34 10.25
CA ARG A 64 -8.27 4.77 10.29
C ARG A 64 -7.94 5.74 9.17
N LYS A 65 -7.08 6.71 9.45
CA LYS A 65 -6.53 7.61 8.44
C LYS A 65 -5.77 6.82 7.39
N THR A 66 -6.25 6.87 6.14
CA THR A 66 -5.82 5.97 5.07
C THR A 66 -5.36 6.73 3.83
N ILE A 67 -4.25 6.30 3.26
CA ILE A 67 -3.82 6.71 1.92
C ILE A 67 -3.92 5.54 0.95
N ILE A 68 -4.53 5.77 -0.24
CA ILE A 68 -4.71 4.75 -1.28
C ILE A 68 -3.93 5.16 -2.53
N PHE A 69 -2.99 4.31 -2.97
CA PHE A 69 -2.24 4.48 -4.20
C PHE A 69 -2.91 3.71 -5.33
N ASN A 70 -3.51 4.42 -6.27
CA ASN A 70 -4.25 3.87 -7.41
C ASN A 70 -3.41 3.84 -8.70
N CYS A 71 -3.93 3.15 -9.75
CA CYS A 71 -3.22 2.94 -11.01
C CYS A 71 -3.17 4.21 -11.88
N ASN A 72 -4.32 4.84 -12.07
CA ASN A 72 -4.52 6.05 -12.88
C ASN A 72 -5.68 6.89 -12.33
N VAL A 73 -5.95 8.05 -12.95
CA VAL A 73 -6.96 9.01 -12.49
C VAL A 73 -8.36 8.38 -12.47
N GLU A 74 -8.74 7.73 -13.55
CA GLU A 74 -10.08 7.12 -13.66
C GLU A 74 -10.32 6.04 -12.60
N HIS A 75 -9.33 5.18 -12.35
CA HIS A 75 -9.41 4.18 -11.29
C HIS A 75 -9.52 4.84 -9.92
N SER A 76 -8.69 5.83 -9.64
CA SER A 76 -8.70 6.56 -8.38
C SER A 76 -10.02 7.28 -8.11
N GLN A 77 -10.62 7.89 -9.13
CA GLN A 77 -11.94 8.52 -9.02
C GLN A 77 -13.05 7.50 -8.78
N ALA A 78 -12.99 6.33 -9.45
CA ALA A 78 -13.95 5.26 -9.25
C ALA A 78 -13.89 4.66 -7.83
N VAL A 79 -12.67 4.42 -7.30
CA VAL A 79 -12.49 4.00 -5.91
C VAL A 79 -13.01 5.06 -4.94
N ASN A 80 -12.65 6.33 -5.16
CA ASN A 80 -13.13 7.45 -4.33
C ASN A 80 -14.66 7.52 -4.29
N ALA A 81 -15.32 7.40 -5.45
CA ALA A 81 -16.78 7.41 -5.53
C ALA A 81 -17.42 6.27 -4.72
N ALA A 82 -16.87 5.05 -4.82
CA ALA A 82 -17.36 3.91 -4.05
C ALA A 82 -17.19 4.10 -2.52
N PHE A 83 -16.10 4.71 -2.07
CA PHE A 83 -15.92 5.02 -0.66
C PHE A 83 -16.88 6.10 -0.16
N ILE A 84 -17.16 7.14 -0.97
CA ILE A 84 -18.17 8.17 -0.65
C ILE A 84 -19.56 7.55 -0.59
N GLU A 85 -19.94 6.70 -1.56
CA GLU A 85 -21.23 6.01 -1.59
C GLU A 85 -21.42 5.10 -0.37
N ALA A 86 -20.33 4.49 0.11
CA ALA A 86 -20.33 3.71 1.34
C ALA A 86 -20.33 4.55 2.65
N GLY A 87 -20.37 5.88 2.54
CA GLY A 87 -20.45 6.80 3.68
C GLY A 87 -19.10 7.17 4.33
N PHE A 88 -17.98 6.91 3.67
CA PHE A 88 -16.66 7.23 4.21
C PHE A 88 -16.18 8.64 3.81
N ASN A 89 -15.38 9.26 4.66
CA ASN A 89 -14.72 10.55 4.42
C ASN A 89 -13.58 10.37 3.40
N SER A 90 -13.88 10.43 2.11
CA SER A 90 -12.94 10.14 1.03
C SER A 90 -12.81 11.31 0.07
N ARG A 91 -11.57 11.62 -0.34
CA ARG A 91 -11.26 12.58 -1.41
C ARG A 91 -10.24 11.99 -2.38
N HIS A 92 -10.31 12.44 -3.63
CA HIS A 92 -9.34 12.15 -4.68
C HIS A 92 -8.36 13.32 -4.86
N LEU A 93 -7.10 12.99 -5.14
CA LEU A 93 -6.06 13.97 -5.44
C LEU A 93 -5.12 13.46 -6.53
N ASP A 94 -4.94 14.25 -7.59
CA ASP A 94 -3.99 14.02 -8.66
C ASP A 94 -3.21 15.29 -9.01
N ALA A 95 -2.34 15.22 -10.04
CA ALA A 95 -1.51 16.35 -10.46
C ALA A 95 -2.32 17.52 -11.04
N THR A 96 -3.55 17.27 -11.50
CA THR A 96 -4.44 18.25 -12.13
C THR A 96 -5.46 18.84 -11.16
N SER A 97 -5.51 18.33 -9.92
CA SER A 97 -6.47 18.78 -8.91
C SER A 97 -6.22 20.25 -8.51
N GLU A 98 -7.19 21.13 -8.78
CA GLU A 98 -7.11 22.57 -8.49
C GLU A 98 -7.06 22.86 -6.97
N ASN A 99 -7.79 22.10 -6.16
CA ASN A 99 -7.92 22.28 -4.71
C ASN A 99 -6.90 21.44 -3.91
N ARG A 100 -5.67 21.28 -4.43
CA ARG A 100 -4.62 20.45 -3.81
C ARG A 100 -4.35 20.84 -2.36
N ALA A 101 -4.14 22.12 -2.09
CA ALA A 101 -3.81 22.60 -0.74
C ALA A 101 -4.96 22.35 0.25
N GLU A 102 -6.19 22.63 -0.15
CA GLU A 102 -7.39 22.38 0.65
C GLU A 102 -7.57 20.89 0.95
N THR A 103 -7.39 20.01 -0.04
CA THR A 103 -7.51 18.57 0.13
C THR A 103 -6.44 18.03 1.07
N LEU A 104 -5.20 18.50 0.98
CA LEU A 104 -4.13 18.09 1.89
C LEU A 104 -4.37 18.60 3.31
N GLN A 105 -4.87 19.84 3.47
CA GLN A 105 -5.24 20.37 4.79
C GLN A 105 -6.42 19.61 5.41
N TRP A 106 -7.44 19.28 4.60
CA TRP A 106 -8.55 18.42 5.05
C TRP A 106 -8.02 17.06 5.50
N PHE A 107 -7.15 16.42 4.71
CA PHE A 107 -6.57 15.12 5.08
C PHE A 107 -5.79 15.20 6.39
N ALA A 108 -5.01 16.25 6.59
CA ALA A 108 -4.26 16.46 7.82
C ALA A 108 -5.18 16.58 9.05
N ASN A 109 -6.32 17.29 8.92
CA ASN A 109 -7.20 17.64 10.03
C ASN A 109 -8.34 16.64 10.29
N THR A 110 -8.55 15.65 9.41
CA THR A 110 -9.64 14.68 9.54
C THR A 110 -9.08 13.32 9.97
N PRO A 111 -9.41 12.82 11.17
CA PRO A 111 -8.79 11.60 11.73
C PRO A 111 -9.05 10.33 10.91
N ASP A 112 -10.22 10.18 10.30
CA ASP A 112 -10.67 9.04 9.52
C ASP A 112 -10.64 9.29 8.00
N ALA A 113 -9.86 10.31 7.58
CA ALA A 113 -9.77 10.69 6.17
C ALA A 113 -9.17 9.60 5.30
N ILE A 114 -9.73 9.42 4.12
CA ILE A 114 -9.23 8.51 3.08
C ILE A 114 -8.81 9.33 1.87
N LEU A 115 -7.52 9.32 1.55
CA LEU A 115 -6.95 10.03 0.41
C LEU A 115 -6.65 9.08 -0.73
N ASN A 116 -7.45 9.12 -1.77
CA ASN A 116 -7.18 8.43 -3.04
C ASN A 116 -6.24 9.25 -3.89
N ASN A 117 -5.06 8.72 -4.23
CA ASN A 117 -4.07 9.49 -4.97
C ASN A 117 -3.37 8.71 -6.09
N ILE A 118 -2.67 9.48 -6.96
CA ILE A 118 -1.81 8.96 -8.02
C ILE A 118 -0.49 9.72 -7.96
N GLY A 119 0.55 9.07 -7.44
CA GLY A 119 1.93 9.56 -7.47
C GLY A 119 2.24 10.81 -6.64
N ILE A 120 1.24 11.58 -6.20
CA ILE A 120 1.45 12.88 -5.52
C ILE A 120 2.04 12.70 -4.12
N ALA A 121 1.62 11.67 -3.41
CA ALA A 121 2.09 11.40 -2.06
C ALA A 121 3.38 10.56 -2.03
N THR A 122 4.09 10.40 -3.15
CA THR A 122 5.37 9.69 -3.19
C THR A 122 6.55 10.58 -2.81
N THR A 123 6.45 11.92 -3.02
CA THR A 123 7.50 12.88 -2.67
C THR A 123 6.93 14.10 -1.94
N GLY A 124 7.62 14.57 -0.90
CA GLY A 124 7.32 15.84 -0.21
C GLY A 124 6.04 15.87 0.63
N PHE A 125 5.28 14.78 0.71
CA PHE A 125 4.09 14.69 1.55
C PHE A 125 4.45 14.09 2.92
N ASP A 126 4.37 14.90 3.96
CA ASP A 126 4.70 14.51 5.33
C ASP A 126 3.44 14.52 6.21
N GLN A 127 2.91 13.33 6.49
CA GLN A 127 1.75 13.15 7.34
C GLN A 127 1.99 11.95 8.28
N PRO A 128 2.52 12.17 9.49
CA PRO A 128 2.95 11.08 10.37
C PRO A 128 1.81 10.21 10.93
N ASP A 129 0.59 10.75 11.02
CA ASP A 129 -0.59 10.07 11.55
C ASP A 129 -1.32 9.16 10.56
N ILE A 130 -0.74 8.90 9.38
CA ILE A 130 -1.26 7.87 8.47
C ILE A 130 -1.15 6.51 9.14
N GLU A 131 -2.29 5.85 9.34
CA GLU A 131 -2.39 4.54 9.99
C GLU A 131 -2.47 3.39 8.98
N THR A 132 -2.93 3.67 7.77
CA THR A 132 -3.10 2.66 6.71
C THR A 132 -2.62 3.14 5.35
N VAL A 133 -1.90 2.27 4.67
CA VAL A 133 -1.49 2.42 3.27
C VAL A 133 -2.12 1.30 2.44
N ILE A 134 -2.99 1.64 1.50
CA ILE A 134 -3.53 0.68 0.53
C ILE A 134 -2.78 0.86 -0.79
N VAL A 135 -2.06 -0.18 -1.22
CA VAL A 135 -1.39 -0.21 -2.51
C VAL A 135 -2.29 -0.93 -3.51
N ASN A 136 -3.17 -0.15 -4.15
CA ASN A 136 -4.20 -0.61 -5.08
C ASN A 136 -3.69 -0.58 -6.53
N LYS A 137 -2.46 -1.07 -6.71
CA LYS A 137 -1.77 -1.22 -8.00
C LYS A 137 -0.59 -2.18 -7.88
N ALA A 138 -0.29 -2.87 -8.98
CA ALA A 138 0.96 -3.58 -9.11
C ALA A 138 2.08 -2.61 -9.52
N THR A 139 3.31 -2.85 -9.07
CA THR A 139 4.51 -2.17 -9.57
C THR A 139 5.65 -3.15 -9.80
N ALA A 140 6.48 -2.90 -10.81
CA ALA A 140 7.72 -3.60 -11.04
C ALA A 140 8.89 -2.94 -10.28
N SER A 141 8.67 -1.73 -9.74
CA SER A 141 9.68 -0.94 -9.05
C SER A 141 9.67 -1.19 -7.54
N MET A 142 10.70 -1.87 -7.03
CA MET A 142 10.89 -2.02 -5.58
C MET A 142 11.03 -0.67 -4.86
N PRO A 143 11.78 0.34 -5.36
CA PRO A 143 11.83 1.65 -4.74
C PRO A 143 10.45 2.30 -4.61
N LEU A 144 9.60 2.20 -5.64
CA LEU A 144 8.24 2.74 -5.59
C LEU A 144 7.38 2.01 -4.56
N TRP A 145 7.48 0.66 -4.47
CA TRP A 145 6.83 -0.14 -3.44
C TRP A 145 7.21 0.35 -2.04
N LEU A 146 8.52 0.48 -1.78
CA LEU A 146 9.04 0.92 -0.48
C LEU A 146 8.62 2.35 -0.14
N GLN A 147 8.61 3.26 -1.12
CA GLN A 147 8.18 4.65 -0.93
C GLN A 147 6.69 4.76 -0.59
N MET A 148 5.83 4.01 -1.29
CA MET A 148 4.38 4.02 -1.01
C MET A 148 4.10 3.52 0.41
N CYS A 149 4.64 2.37 0.78
CA CYS A 149 4.45 1.79 2.11
C CYS A 149 5.06 2.65 3.21
N GLY A 150 6.22 3.26 2.96
CA GLY A 150 6.90 4.16 3.90
C GLY A 150 6.10 5.38 4.33
N ARG A 151 4.99 5.71 3.65
CA ARG A 151 4.09 6.81 4.08
C ARG A 151 3.39 6.52 5.40
N GLY A 152 3.12 5.24 5.70
CA GLY A 152 2.56 4.83 6.98
C GLY A 152 3.60 4.62 8.09
N ALA A 153 4.88 4.51 7.73
CA ALA A 153 5.91 4.04 8.65
C ALA A 153 6.40 5.09 9.67
N ARG A 154 5.99 6.35 9.57
CA ARG A 154 6.45 7.37 10.52
C ARG A 154 5.88 7.13 11.91
N PRO A 155 6.71 7.19 12.98
CA PRO A 155 6.22 7.07 14.34
C PRO A 155 5.23 8.18 14.66
N HIS A 156 4.15 7.82 15.35
CA HIS A 156 3.19 8.79 15.87
C HIS A 156 2.51 8.24 17.13
N PRO A 157 2.20 9.09 18.15
CA PRO A 157 1.63 8.61 19.41
C PRO A 157 0.32 7.83 19.31
N ILE A 158 -0.45 8.06 18.24
CA ILE A 158 -1.75 7.37 18.06
C ILE A 158 -1.60 5.94 17.51
N LYS A 159 -0.43 5.53 17.04
CA LYS A 159 -0.25 4.21 16.40
C LYS A 159 0.97 3.46 16.93
N LEU A 160 0.78 2.21 17.30
CA LEU A 160 1.86 1.26 17.64
C LEU A 160 2.42 0.55 16.41
N ALA A 161 1.61 0.44 15.36
CA ALA A 161 1.95 -0.14 14.07
C ALA A 161 1.08 0.52 12.99
N PHE A 162 1.50 0.42 11.74
CA PHE A 162 0.64 0.81 10.61
C PHE A 162 0.23 -0.40 9.77
N THR A 163 -0.86 -0.25 9.04
CA THR A 163 -1.39 -1.31 8.19
C THR A 163 -0.99 -1.09 6.73
N ILE A 164 -0.51 -2.14 6.07
CA ILE A 164 -0.36 -2.20 4.61
C ILE A 164 -1.43 -3.14 4.07
N ILE A 165 -2.21 -2.70 3.10
CA ILE A 165 -3.12 -3.56 2.32
C ILE A 165 -2.58 -3.59 0.89
N ASP A 166 -1.98 -4.72 0.50
CA ASP A 166 -1.38 -4.92 -0.82
C ASP A 166 -2.36 -5.63 -1.75
N LEU A 167 -3.02 -4.87 -2.59
CA LEU A 167 -3.95 -5.37 -3.61
C LEU A 167 -3.27 -5.54 -4.99
N GLY A 168 -1.99 -5.20 -5.09
CA GLY A 168 -1.18 -5.37 -6.29
C GLY A 168 -0.30 -6.62 -6.31
N GLY A 169 -0.26 -7.40 -5.21
CA GLY A 169 0.65 -8.54 -5.07
C GLY A 169 2.13 -8.13 -5.05
N ASN A 170 2.43 -6.93 -4.58
CA ASN A 170 3.79 -6.38 -4.55
C ASN A 170 4.66 -7.10 -3.52
N CYS A 171 4.07 -7.50 -2.40
CA CYS A 171 4.74 -8.24 -1.35
C CYS A 171 5.29 -9.59 -1.85
N LEU A 172 4.56 -10.26 -2.76
CA LEU A 172 5.01 -11.50 -3.41
C LEU A 172 6.18 -11.29 -4.37
N THR A 173 6.33 -10.08 -4.92
CA THR A 173 7.39 -9.74 -5.89
C THR A 173 8.61 -9.11 -5.23
N HIS A 174 8.38 -8.21 -4.28
CA HIS A 174 9.41 -7.37 -3.66
C HIS A 174 9.71 -7.77 -2.20
N GLY A 175 8.98 -8.74 -1.65
CA GLY A 175 9.02 -9.11 -0.23
C GLY A 175 8.24 -8.14 0.66
N SER A 176 8.13 -8.47 1.95
CA SER A 176 7.58 -7.57 2.97
C SER A 176 8.30 -6.22 2.94
N TRP A 177 7.58 -5.14 3.25
CA TRP A 177 8.18 -3.82 3.34
C TRP A 177 9.34 -3.77 4.35
N ALA A 178 9.19 -4.39 5.51
CA ALA A 178 10.22 -4.44 6.55
C ALA A 178 11.22 -5.60 6.37
N ALA A 179 11.22 -6.33 5.24
CA ALA A 179 12.22 -7.38 5.03
C ALA A 179 13.64 -6.81 5.01
N SER A 180 14.57 -7.49 5.66
CA SER A 180 16.00 -7.19 5.51
C SER A 180 16.43 -7.44 4.07
N ARG A 181 17.26 -6.57 3.53
CA ARG A 181 17.72 -6.63 2.14
C ARG A 181 19.22 -6.44 2.06
N ASN A 182 19.87 -7.21 1.20
CA ASN A 182 21.26 -6.96 0.84
C ASN A 182 21.33 -5.80 -0.18
N TRP A 183 21.38 -4.58 0.34
CA TRP A 183 21.39 -3.35 -0.48
C TRP A 183 22.60 -3.26 -1.39
N GLU A 184 23.75 -3.80 -0.98
CA GLU A 184 24.98 -3.82 -1.78
C GLU A 184 24.79 -4.72 -3.01
N ASP A 185 24.25 -5.94 -2.83
CA ASP A 185 23.96 -6.83 -3.97
C ASP A 185 22.89 -6.23 -4.89
N ILE A 186 21.86 -5.62 -4.34
CA ILE A 186 20.82 -4.93 -5.13
C ILE A 186 21.40 -3.78 -5.93
N PHE A 187 22.34 -3.02 -5.36
CA PHE A 187 23.00 -1.91 -6.05
C PHE A 187 23.89 -2.39 -7.20
N HIS A 188 24.68 -3.44 -6.98
CA HIS A 188 25.57 -3.98 -7.99
C HIS A 188 24.87 -4.87 -9.03
N ASN A 189 23.74 -5.48 -8.68
CA ASN A 189 23.00 -6.41 -9.52
C ASN A 189 21.50 -6.02 -9.68
N PRO A 190 21.17 -4.80 -10.13
CA PRO A 190 19.81 -4.26 -10.09
C PRO A 190 18.79 -5.04 -10.97
N LYS A 191 19.27 -5.93 -11.84
CA LYS A 191 18.45 -6.69 -12.80
C LYS A 191 18.16 -8.14 -12.39
N LYS A 192 18.55 -8.58 -11.19
CA LYS A 192 18.16 -9.90 -10.69
C LYS A 192 16.76 -9.83 -10.08
N PRO A 193 15.69 -10.22 -10.81
CA PRO A 193 14.34 -10.28 -10.23
C PRO A 193 14.32 -11.30 -9.10
N GLY A 194 13.79 -10.93 -7.95
CA GLY A 194 13.60 -11.88 -6.85
C GLY A 194 14.85 -12.25 -6.04
N ALA A 195 16.02 -11.69 -6.33
CA ALA A 195 17.20 -11.88 -5.48
C ALA A 195 16.91 -11.28 -4.10
N GLY A 196 16.78 -12.14 -3.08
CA GLY A 196 16.56 -11.75 -1.70
C GLY A 196 15.09 -11.49 -1.33
N VAL A 197 14.12 -11.90 -2.15
CA VAL A 197 12.71 -11.87 -1.75
C VAL A 197 12.48 -12.98 -0.72
N ALA A 198 12.33 -12.58 0.53
CA ALA A 198 12.01 -13.52 1.58
C ALA A 198 10.60 -14.09 1.34
N PRO A 199 10.44 -15.42 1.38
CA PRO A 199 9.15 -16.06 1.14
C PRO A 199 8.15 -15.63 2.22
N VAL A 200 6.93 -15.32 1.80
CA VAL A 200 5.82 -14.95 2.68
C VAL A 200 4.78 -16.07 2.73
N LYS A 201 4.11 -16.20 3.87
CA LYS A 201 2.93 -17.05 4.07
C LYS A 201 1.76 -16.21 4.53
N GLU A 202 0.56 -16.64 4.21
CA GLU A 202 -0.68 -16.01 4.67
C GLU A 202 -1.19 -16.70 5.94
N CYS A 203 -1.61 -15.92 6.91
CA CYS A 203 -2.26 -16.44 8.11
C CYS A 203 -3.68 -16.91 7.76
N PRO A 204 -4.05 -18.18 8.04
CA PRO A 204 -5.37 -18.70 7.71
C PRO A 204 -6.51 -18.06 8.51
N THR A 205 -6.20 -17.39 9.62
CA THR A 205 -7.20 -16.78 10.51
C THR A 205 -7.51 -15.32 10.15
N CYS A 206 -6.47 -14.50 9.86
CA CYS A 206 -6.66 -13.07 9.65
C CYS A 206 -6.13 -12.56 8.30
N GLU A 207 -5.60 -13.44 7.44
CA GLU A 207 -5.06 -13.11 6.11
C GLU A 207 -3.81 -12.20 6.14
N ALA A 208 -3.18 -12.02 7.31
CA ALA A 208 -1.93 -11.28 7.41
C ALA A 208 -0.82 -12.01 6.66
N LEU A 209 -0.04 -11.26 5.88
CA LEU A 209 1.16 -11.76 5.23
C LEU A 209 2.33 -11.73 6.22
N LEU A 210 2.96 -12.85 6.42
CA LEU A 210 4.05 -13.04 7.37
C LEU A 210 5.26 -13.62 6.65
N HIS A 211 6.46 -13.32 7.14
CA HIS A 211 7.65 -14.07 6.76
C HIS A 211 7.46 -15.55 7.10
N THR A 212 7.88 -16.48 6.24
CA THR A 212 7.66 -17.94 6.45
C THR A 212 8.25 -18.47 7.77
N SER A 213 9.34 -17.86 8.27
CA SER A 213 9.95 -18.23 9.56
C SER A 213 9.17 -17.75 10.78
N LYS A 214 8.21 -16.86 10.63
CA LYS A 214 7.42 -16.34 11.77
C LYS A 214 6.43 -17.40 12.22
N MET A 215 6.57 -17.87 13.45
CA MET A 215 5.74 -18.96 14.01
C MET A 215 4.39 -18.47 14.51
N THR A 216 4.31 -17.22 14.98
CA THR A 216 3.09 -16.65 15.54
C THR A 216 2.65 -15.43 14.76
N CYS A 217 1.38 -15.38 14.37
CA CYS A 217 0.76 -14.23 13.70
C CYS A 217 0.44 -13.09 14.69
N TYR A 218 0.24 -11.89 14.18
CA TYR A 218 -0.24 -10.73 14.95
C TYR A 218 -1.59 -10.99 15.65
N CYS A 219 -2.46 -11.86 15.08
CA CYS A 219 -3.72 -12.26 15.69
C CYS A 219 -3.58 -13.39 16.75
N GLY A 220 -2.36 -13.85 17.04
CA GLY A 220 -2.09 -14.92 17.99
C GLY A 220 -2.18 -16.34 17.42
N HIS A 221 -2.51 -16.52 16.14
CA HIS A 221 -2.51 -17.82 15.46
C HIS A 221 -1.07 -18.35 15.36
N ILE A 222 -0.86 -19.65 15.70
CA ILE A 222 0.42 -20.37 15.70
C ILE A 222 0.46 -21.33 14.51
#